data_aada5fe44dc4c3ed0ff30bb835a776fa
#
_entry.id   aada5fe44dc4c3ed0ff30bb835a776fa
#
_cell.length_a   1.000
_cell.length_b   1.000
_cell.length_c   1.000
_cell.angle_alpha   90.00
_cell.angle_beta   90.00
_cell.angle_gamma   90.00
#
_symmetry.space_group_name_H-M   'P 1'
#
loop_
_entity.id
_entity.type
_entity.pdbx_description
1 polymer ?
#
loop_
_entity_poly.entity_id
_entity_poly.type
_entity_poly.pdbx_seq_one_letter_code
_entity_poly.pdbx_strand_id
1 'polypeptide(L)'
;PILVQMQFKFLGKLSKLPKDEKIISGKIRLVNSDTDKNLRSSTLFEMKSKKRNSVIYMGMVPTTTWFEKNNYKVKIEYNIGEFENNSFTLPLEFMPKEFVEEILVLDQKNSDIKNDYSKERMNQIESLNKILDTNNYSFYKDEVLSEFSEPLVCDRRTSFFADRRTYKYTNGKSSTSLHYGIDYGVKTGTEVFSCGAGKVVMAENRISTGWSICIEHLPGLYSLYYHLDE
;
A
#
# COMPACT_ATOMS: atom_id res chain seq x y z
N PRO A 1 -3.51 -4.74 -3.42
CA PRO A 1 -4.16 -5.02 -2.13
C PRO A 1 -5.58 -5.52 -2.30
N ILE A 2 -6.08 -6.20 -1.27
CA ILE A 2 -7.49 -6.57 -1.14
C ILE A 2 -8.13 -5.50 -0.26
N LEU A 3 -9.14 -4.81 -0.79
CA LEU A 3 -9.91 -3.82 -0.07
C LEU A 3 -11.19 -4.47 0.44
N VAL A 4 -11.47 -4.35 1.72
CA VAL A 4 -12.73 -4.80 2.34
C VAL A 4 -13.43 -3.58 2.92
N GLN A 5 -14.69 -3.39 2.53
CA GLN A 5 -15.58 -2.39 3.09
C GLN A 5 -16.79 -3.07 3.71
N MET A 6 -17.09 -2.72 4.95
CA MET A 6 -18.24 -3.22 5.70
C MET A 6 -19.12 -2.05 6.12
N GLN A 7 -20.41 -2.14 5.86
CA GLN A 7 -21.38 -1.17 6.32
C GLN A 7 -22.29 -1.80 7.37
N PHE A 8 -22.33 -1.19 8.53
CA PHE A 8 -23.24 -1.55 9.62
C PHE A 8 -24.37 -0.53 9.68
N LYS A 9 -25.62 -1.03 9.71
CA LYS A 9 -26.83 -0.23 9.88
C LYS A 9 -27.42 -0.50 11.24
N PHE A 10 -27.73 0.55 11.97
CA PHE A 10 -28.33 0.47 13.30
C PHE A 10 -29.82 0.79 13.26
N LEU A 11 -30.62 0.06 14.05
CA LEU A 11 -32.07 0.27 14.14
C LEU A 11 -32.44 1.52 14.95
N GLY A 12 -31.45 2.21 15.52
CA GLY A 12 -31.61 3.43 16.32
C GLY A 12 -30.69 4.56 15.87
N LYS A 13 -30.70 5.67 16.64
CA LYS A 13 -29.79 6.80 16.38
C LYS A 13 -28.42 6.52 16.99
N LEU A 14 -27.36 6.52 16.15
CA LEU A 14 -25.96 6.44 16.59
C LEU A 14 -25.57 7.53 17.61
N SER A 15 -26.26 8.67 17.59
CA SER A 15 -26.05 9.77 18.56
C SER A 15 -26.34 9.40 20.02
N LYS A 16 -26.92 8.22 20.28
CA LYS A 16 -27.16 7.70 21.63
C LYS A 16 -26.04 6.78 22.13
N LEU A 17 -25.07 6.44 21.29
CA LEU A 17 -23.92 5.65 21.70
C LEU A 17 -22.82 6.55 22.28
N PRO A 18 -22.04 6.05 23.24
CA PRO A 18 -20.90 6.78 23.79
C PRO A 18 -19.96 7.22 22.68
N LYS A 19 -19.51 8.48 22.70
CA LYS A 19 -18.68 9.06 21.64
C LYS A 19 -17.28 8.47 21.55
N ASP A 20 -16.82 7.86 22.62
CA ASP A 20 -15.43 7.40 22.79
C ASP A 20 -15.29 5.88 22.69
N GLU A 21 -16.39 5.13 22.57
CA GLU A 21 -16.34 3.68 22.39
C GLU A 21 -16.28 3.32 20.90
N LYS A 22 -15.26 2.56 20.52
CA LYS A 22 -15.22 1.91 19.20
C LYS A 22 -16.36 0.91 19.12
N ILE A 23 -17.38 1.25 18.34
CA ILE A 23 -18.58 0.41 18.15
C ILE A 23 -18.20 -0.94 17.57
N ILE A 24 -17.19 -0.95 16.70
CA ILE A 24 -16.71 -2.13 15.98
C ILE A 24 -15.19 -2.16 16.03
N SER A 25 -14.66 -3.31 16.35
CA SER A 25 -13.24 -3.62 16.20
C SER A 25 -13.11 -4.88 15.34
N GLY A 26 -12.04 -5.01 14.59
CA GLY A 26 -11.88 -6.23 13.81
C GLY A 26 -10.61 -6.27 12.98
N LYS A 27 -10.40 -7.43 12.39
CA LYS A 27 -9.24 -7.76 11.54
C LYS A 27 -9.68 -8.46 10.28
N ILE A 28 -8.95 -8.19 9.23
CA ILE A 28 -9.04 -8.92 7.97
C ILE A 28 -7.78 -9.76 7.85
N ARG A 29 -7.93 -11.01 7.45
CA ARG A 29 -6.82 -11.93 7.22
C ARG A 29 -6.91 -12.51 5.82
N LEU A 30 -5.79 -12.56 5.14
CA LEU A 30 -5.61 -13.39 3.95
C LEU A 30 -5.05 -14.72 4.40
N VAL A 31 -5.78 -15.78 4.12
CA VAL A 31 -5.51 -17.12 4.62
C VAL A 31 -5.39 -18.07 3.42
N ASN A 32 -4.41 -18.97 3.47
CA ASN A 32 -4.36 -20.12 2.57
C ASN A 32 -5.46 -21.11 3.00
N SER A 33 -6.36 -21.47 2.07
CA SER A 33 -7.52 -22.29 2.40
C SER A 33 -7.18 -23.72 2.75
N ASP A 34 -6.09 -24.26 2.19
CA ASP A 34 -5.72 -25.65 2.34
C ASP A 34 -5.01 -25.90 3.69
N THR A 35 -4.21 -24.91 4.13
CA THR A 35 -3.39 -25.03 5.35
C THR A 35 -3.92 -24.21 6.53
N ASP A 36 -4.94 -23.39 6.31
CA ASP A 36 -5.46 -22.38 7.25
C ASP A 36 -4.39 -21.39 7.77
N LYS A 37 -3.27 -21.28 7.07
CA LYS A 37 -2.17 -20.39 7.44
C LYS A 37 -2.52 -18.95 7.15
N ASN A 38 -2.41 -18.09 8.16
CA ASN A 38 -2.51 -16.64 7.99
C ASN A 38 -1.27 -16.12 7.24
N LEU A 39 -1.49 -15.50 6.10
CA LEU A 39 -0.43 -14.96 5.24
C LEU A 39 -0.21 -13.47 5.49
N ARG A 40 -1.29 -12.72 5.62
CA ARG A 40 -1.29 -11.27 5.84
C ARG A 40 -2.52 -10.87 6.65
N SER A 41 -2.42 -9.78 7.36
CA SER A 41 -3.57 -9.22 8.11
C SER A 41 -3.56 -7.70 8.09
N SER A 42 -4.73 -7.13 8.33
CA SER A 42 -4.94 -5.70 8.51
C SER A 42 -6.03 -5.46 9.54
N THR A 43 -6.00 -4.30 10.18
CA THR A 43 -7.04 -3.86 11.11
C THR A 43 -8.15 -3.15 10.34
N LEU A 44 -9.40 -3.35 10.77
CA LEU A 44 -10.53 -2.54 10.31
C LEU A 44 -10.46 -1.16 10.97
N PHE A 45 -10.64 -0.11 10.19
CA PHE A 45 -10.73 1.27 10.67
C PHE A 45 -12.05 1.91 10.24
N GLU A 46 -12.55 2.81 11.06
CA GLU A 46 -13.80 3.50 10.80
C GLU A 46 -13.62 4.59 9.75
N MET A 47 -14.54 4.61 8.80
CA MET A 47 -14.71 5.69 7.82
C MET A 47 -15.85 6.58 8.29
N LYS A 48 -15.66 7.89 8.24
CA LYS A 48 -16.76 8.80 8.54
C LYS A 48 -17.90 8.62 7.54
N SER A 49 -19.09 8.37 8.06
CA SER A 49 -20.31 8.23 7.27
C SER A 49 -21.19 9.47 7.42
N LYS A 50 -21.73 9.98 6.30
CA LYS A 50 -22.73 11.06 6.34
C LYS A 50 -24.11 10.57 6.78
N LYS A 51 -24.33 9.26 6.89
CA LYS A 51 -25.61 8.65 7.27
C LYS A 51 -25.71 8.52 8.80
N ARG A 52 -26.78 9.05 9.37
CA ARG A 52 -27.00 9.12 10.82
C ARG A 52 -27.17 7.77 11.54
N ASN A 53 -27.42 6.70 10.82
CA ASN A 53 -27.70 5.38 11.38
C ASN A 53 -26.80 4.28 10.80
N SER A 54 -25.68 4.63 10.21
CA SER A 54 -24.73 3.65 9.71
C SER A 54 -23.30 4.09 9.94
N VAL A 55 -22.43 3.13 10.16
CA VAL A 55 -20.97 3.29 10.13
C VAL A 55 -20.38 2.42 9.04
N ILE A 56 -19.31 2.88 8.45
CA ILE A 56 -18.55 2.17 7.44
C ILE A 56 -17.19 1.84 8.04
N TYR A 57 -16.80 0.59 7.96
CA TYR A 57 -15.45 0.15 8.29
C TYR A 57 -14.73 -0.32 7.05
N MET A 58 -13.46 -0.05 7.00
CA MET A 58 -12.60 -0.41 5.89
C MET A 58 -11.32 -1.07 6.39
N GLY A 59 -10.73 -1.89 5.57
CA GLY A 59 -9.40 -2.43 5.79
C GLY A 59 -8.78 -2.88 4.48
N MET A 60 -7.44 -2.83 4.41
CA MET A 60 -6.69 -3.20 3.23
C MET A 60 -5.65 -4.24 3.59
N VAL A 61 -5.70 -5.39 2.93
CA VAL A 61 -4.72 -6.45 3.11
C VAL A 61 -3.71 -6.39 1.95
N PRO A 62 -2.42 -6.25 2.23
CA PRO A 62 -1.40 -6.26 1.19
C PRO A 62 -1.32 -7.63 0.51
N THR A 63 -1.09 -7.61 -0.79
CA THR A 63 -0.84 -8.81 -1.59
C THR A 63 0.55 -8.75 -2.19
N THR A 64 1.04 -9.87 -2.69
CA THR A 64 2.30 -9.94 -3.43
C THR A 64 2.09 -10.60 -4.78
N THR A 65 2.94 -10.26 -5.73
CA THR A 65 2.98 -10.88 -7.06
C THR A 65 3.68 -12.25 -7.06
N TRP A 66 4.08 -12.73 -5.88
CA TRP A 66 4.64 -14.05 -5.64
C TRP A 66 3.62 -15.06 -5.10
N PHE A 67 2.37 -14.67 -4.94
CA PHE A 67 1.33 -15.64 -4.60
C PHE A 67 1.09 -16.56 -5.78
N GLU A 68 1.25 -17.84 -5.52
CA GLU A 68 0.99 -18.91 -6.48
C GLU A 68 -0.52 -19.07 -6.70
N LYS A 69 -0.90 -19.79 -7.76
CA LYS A 69 -2.29 -20.17 -8.00
C LYS A 69 -2.69 -21.24 -6.97
N ASN A 70 -3.18 -20.82 -5.82
CA ASN A 70 -3.67 -21.67 -4.73
C ASN A 70 -5.04 -21.18 -4.28
N ASN A 71 -5.69 -21.98 -3.45
CA ASN A 71 -6.94 -21.62 -2.81
C ASN A 71 -6.69 -20.64 -1.66
N TYR A 72 -7.25 -19.46 -1.78
CA TYR A 72 -7.17 -18.42 -0.75
C TYR A 72 -8.57 -18.06 -0.26
N LYS A 73 -8.62 -17.55 0.95
CA LYS A 73 -9.83 -16.94 1.52
C LYS A 73 -9.48 -15.67 2.27
N VAL A 74 -10.41 -14.72 2.25
CA VAL A 74 -10.36 -13.54 3.11
C VAL A 74 -11.24 -13.85 4.32
N LYS A 75 -10.64 -13.92 5.49
CA LYS A 75 -11.35 -14.10 6.77
C LYS A 75 -11.48 -12.74 7.44
N ILE A 76 -12.72 -12.34 7.74
CA ILE A 76 -13.04 -11.13 8.46
C ILE A 76 -13.54 -11.52 9.84
N GLU A 77 -12.90 -11.00 10.88
CA GLU A 77 -13.23 -11.22 12.28
C GLU A 77 -13.53 -9.87 12.91
N TYR A 78 -14.68 -9.72 13.56
CA TYR A 78 -15.08 -8.45 14.17
C TYR A 78 -15.96 -8.62 15.40
N ASN A 79 -15.91 -7.65 16.27
CA ASN A 79 -16.75 -7.53 17.46
C ASN A 79 -17.64 -6.29 17.35
N ILE A 80 -18.84 -6.36 17.89
CA ILE A 80 -19.75 -5.23 18.04
C ILE A 80 -19.86 -4.93 19.54
N GLY A 81 -19.25 -3.81 19.97
CA GLY A 81 -19.13 -3.48 21.39
C GLY A 81 -18.36 -4.57 22.14
N GLU A 82 -18.87 -4.95 23.30
CA GLU A 82 -18.31 -6.03 24.13
C GLU A 82 -18.86 -7.42 23.76
N PHE A 83 -19.75 -7.49 22.77
CA PHE A 83 -20.47 -8.71 22.42
C PHE A 83 -19.79 -9.46 21.27
N GLU A 84 -19.95 -10.76 21.34
CA GLU A 84 -19.63 -11.85 20.38
C GLU A 84 -18.62 -11.59 19.27
N ASN A 85 -17.64 -12.49 19.19
CA ASN A 85 -16.75 -12.64 18.04
C ASN A 85 -17.55 -13.12 16.82
N ASN A 86 -17.73 -12.24 15.87
CA ASN A 86 -18.33 -12.58 14.58
C ASN A 86 -17.21 -12.85 13.56
N SER A 87 -17.45 -13.82 12.70
CA SER A 87 -16.52 -14.07 11.58
C SER A 87 -17.25 -14.57 10.36
N PHE A 88 -16.72 -14.23 9.19
CA PHE A 88 -17.11 -14.81 7.93
C PHE A 88 -15.92 -14.88 6.97
N THR A 89 -16.04 -15.71 5.97
CA THR A 89 -15.00 -15.92 4.97
C THR A 89 -15.53 -15.70 3.57
N LEU A 90 -14.70 -15.12 2.72
CA LEU A 90 -14.96 -14.97 1.29
C LEU A 90 -13.88 -15.71 0.52
N PRO A 91 -14.24 -16.54 -0.47
CA PRO A 91 -13.25 -17.17 -1.34
C PRO A 91 -12.51 -16.12 -2.16
N LEU A 92 -11.25 -16.38 -2.44
CA LEU A 92 -10.42 -15.51 -3.25
C LEU A 92 -9.56 -16.35 -4.19
N GLU A 93 -9.54 -15.97 -5.44
CA GLU A 93 -8.65 -16.54 -6.45
C GLU A 93 -7.74 -15.45 -7.02
N PHE A 94 -6.45 -15.73 -7.13
CA PHE A 94 -5.52 -14.88 -7.85
C PHE A 94 -5.41 -15.36 -9.29
N MET A 95 -5.68 -14.45 -10.21
CA MET A 95 -5.47 -14.71 -11.63
C MET A 95 -3.98 -14.69 -11.93
N PRO A 96 -3.45 -15.67 -12.68
CA PRO A 96 -2.07 -15.65 -13.10
C PRO A 96 -1.81 -14.45 -14.02
N LYS A 97 -0.63 -13.85 -13.86
CA LYS A 97 -0.15 -12.77 -14.72
C LYS A 97 1.32 -13.02 -15.05
N GLU A 98 1.65 -12.94 -16.31
CA GLU A 98 3.04 -12.90 -16.76
C GLU A 98 3.59 -11.48 -16.60
N PHE A 99 4.82 -11.39 -16.11
CA PHE A 99 5.53 -10.13 -15.93
C PHE A 99 6.74 -10.09 -16.84
N VAL A 100 7.09 -8.90 -17.33
CA VAL A 100 8.27 -8.69 -18.16
C VAL A 100 9.53 -8.99 -17.34
N GLU A 101 10.49 -9.66 -17.96
CA GLU A 101 11.81 -9.92 -17.40
C GLU A 101 12.84 -9.03 -18.12
N GLU A 102 13.62 -8.29 -17.34
CA GLU A 102 14.63 -7.37 -17.84
C GLU A 102 15.99 -7.65 -17.20
N ILE A 103 17.04 -7.58 -18.01
CA ILE A 103 18.42 -7.59 -17.54
C ILE A 103 18.97 -6.17 -17.68
N LEU A 104 19.31 -5.55 -16.57
CA LEU A 104 19.86 -4.20 -16.50
C LEU A 104 21.35 -4.26 -16.15
N VAL A 105 22.20 -3.88 -17.11
CA VAL A 105 23.63 -3.74 -16.85
C VAL A 105 23.88 -2.35 -16.28
N LEU A 106 24.35 -2.29 -15.07
CA LEU A 106 24.59 -1.03 -14.37
C LEU A 106 25.96 -0.48 -14.70
N ASP A 107 26.04 0.84 -14.88
CA ASP A 107 27.32 1.56 -14.85
C ASP A 107 27.89 1.63 -13.42
N GLN A 108 29.09 2.22 -13.27
CA GLN A 108 29.76 2.31 -11.98
C GLN A 108 28.91 3.08 -10.96
N LYS A 109 28.37 4.25 -11.37
CA LYS A 109 27.56 5.11 -10.49
C LYS A 109 26.32 4.37 -9.96
N ASN A 110 25.58 3.72 -10.82
CA ASN A 110 24.37 2.98 -10.43
C ASN A 110 24.70 1.71 -9.62
N SER A 111 25.83 1.05 -9.93
CA SER A 111 26.35 -0.06 -9.13
C SER A 111 26.68 0.39 -7.70
N ASP A 112 27.37 1.53 -7.55
CA ASP A 112 27.75 2.08 -6.25
C ASP A 112 26.51 2.45 -5.42
N ILE A 113 25.52 3.13 -6.02
CA ILE A 113 24.26 3.47 -5.35
C ILE A 113 23.55 2.21 -4.83
N LYS A 114 23.47 1.16 -5.64
CA LYS A 114 22.79 -0.08 -5.22
C LYS A 114 23.57 -0.86 -4.15
N ASN A 115 24.90 -0.75 -4.14
CA ASN A 115 25.77 -1.39 -3.16
C ASN A 115 26.13 -0.47 -1.98
N ASP A 116 25.52 0.69 -1.88
CA ASP A 116 25.71 1.58 -0.74
C ASP A 116 25.00 1.02 0.50
N TYR A 117 25.78 0.67 1.52
CA TYR A 117 25.31 0.24 2.84
C TYR A 117 25.70 1.26 3.92
N SER A 118 25.89 2.52 3.54
CA SER A 118 26.15 3.60 4.48
C SER A 118 25.06 3.70 5.55
N LYS A 119 25.47 4.20 6.72
CA LYS A 119 24.53 4.44 7.82
C LYS A 119 23.42 5.40 7.40
N GLU A 120 23.73 6.38 6.57
CA GLU A 120 22.76 7.34 6.07
C GLU A 120 21.67 6.65 5.22
N ARG A 121 22.08 5.85 4.23
CA ARG A 121 21.11 5.11 3.40
C ARG A 121 20.28 4.14 4.22
N MET A 122 20.88 3.44 5.18
CA MET A 122 20.14 2.54 6.06
C MET A 122 19.14 3.27 6.95
N ASN A 123 19.48 4.44 7.46
CA ASN A 123 18.56 5.29 8.20
C ASN A 123 17.38 5.77 7.34
N GLN A 124 17.65 6.15 6.08
CA GLN A 124 16.59 6.55 5.14
C GLN A 124 15.62 5.39 4.86
N ILE A 125 16.13 4.17 4.71
CA ILE A 125 15.29 2.96 4.53
C ILE A 125 14.45 2.72 5.78
N GLU A 126 15.06 2.77 6.96
CA GLU A 126 14.34 2.56 8.23
C GLU A 126 13.26 3.63 8.47
N SER A 127 13.55 4.89 8.19
CA SER A 127 12.59 5.99 8.31
C SER A 127 11.38 5.78 7.40
N LEU A 128 11.59 5.41 6.14
CA LEU A 128 10.49 5.09 5.24
C LEU A 128 9.68 3.88 5.72
N ASN A 129 10.35 2.81 6.17
CA ASN A 129 9.66 1.64 6.69
C ASN A 129 8.79 1.98 7.91
N LYS A 130 9.24 2.87 8.80
CA LYS A 130 8.45 3.36 9.94
C LYS A 130 7.21 4.14 9.49
N ILE A 131 7.31 4.92 8.41
CA ILE A 131 6.16 5.63 7.83
C ILE A 131 5.16 4.64 7.24
N LEU A 132 5.64 3.64 6.50
CA LEU A 132 4.79 2.64 5.84
C LEU A 132 4.21 1.60 6.81
N ASP A 133 4.80 1.45 8.00
CA ASP A 133 4.28 0.61 9.08
C ASP A 133 3.15 1.35 9.79
N THR A 134 1.95 1.18 9.27
CA THR A 134 0.77 1.93 9.69
C THR A 134 0.37 1.61 11.13
N ASN A 135 0.59 2.56 12.03
CA ASN A 135 0.21 2.47 13.44
C ASN A 135 -1.02 3.32 13.79
N ASN A 136 -1.31 4.32 12.96
CA ASN A 136 -2.44 5.22 13.16
C ASN A 136 -3.55 4.92 12.16
N TYR A 137 -4.68 4.46 12.67
CA TYR A 137 -5.88 4.18 11.88
C TYR A 137 -6.91 5.33 11.94
N SER A 138 -6.49 6.53 12.36
CA SER A 138 -7.31 7.73 12.28
C SER A 138 -7.45 8.18 10.83
N PHE A 139 -8.67 8.42 10.43
CA PHE A 139 -8.98 8.90 9.11
C PHE A 139 -9.05 10.44 9.11
N TYR A 140 -8.43 11.12 8.15
CA TYR A 140 -8.35 12.57 8.19
C TYR A 140 -9.36 13.32 7.33
N LYS A 141 -9.94 12.69 6.30
CA LYS A 141 -10.95 13.32 5.43
C LYS A 141 -11.90 12.30 4.82
N ASP A 142 -13.16 12.68 4.69
CA ASP A 142 -14.23 11.84 4.12
C ASP A 142 -14.11 11.64 2.60
N GLU A 143 -13.30 12.48 1.92
CA GLU A 143 -13.25 12.60 0.46
C GLU A 143 -12.08 11.84 -0.19
N VAL A 144 -11.22 11.23 0.60
CA VAL A 144 -9.95 10.63 0.12
C VAL A 144 -10.16 9.47 -0.84
N LEU A 145 -11.30 8.78 -0.77
CA LEU A 145 -11.60 7.63 -1.65
C LEU A 145 -12.33 8.02 -2.93
N SER A 146 -12.62 9.29 -3.14
CA SER A 146 -13.52 9.65 -4.24
C SER A 146 -12.90 9.41 -5.62
N GLU A 147 -11.63 9.75 -5.81
CA GLU A 147 -10.98 9.59 -7.13
C GLU A 147 -9.46 9.56 -7.01
N PHE A 148 -8.85 8.54 -7.63
CA PHE A 148 -7.43 8.49 -7.89
C PHE A 148 -7.19 8.75 -9.38
N SER A 149 -6.21 9.60 -9.68
CA SER A 149 -5.78 9.91 -11.05
C SER A 149 -4.32 9.54 -11.28
N GLU A 150 -3.91 9.46 -12.51
CA GLU A 150 -2.50 9.36 -12.84
C GLU A 150 -1.75 10.63 -12.43
N PRO A 151 -0.49 10.51 -11.97
CA PRO A 151 0.25 11.66 -11.44
C PRO A 151 0.70 12.64 -12.52
N LEU A 152 0.67 12.22 -13.77
CA LEU A 152 0.99 13.06 -14.93
C LEU A 152 0.41 12.45 -16.21
N VAL A 153 0.28 13.27 -17.24
CA VAL A 153 -0.08 12.80 -18.58
C VAL A 153 1.19 12.38 -19.31
N CYS A 154 1.26 11.12 -19.71
CA CYS A 154 2.42 10.58 -20.42
C CYS A 154 2.01 9.45 -21.38
N ASP A 155 2.43 9.56 -22.63
CA ASP A 155 2.19 8.54 -23.65
C ASP A 155 3.17 7.36 -23.54
N ARG A 156 4.25 7.54 -22.78
CA ARG A 156 5.32 6.55 -22.67
C ARG A 156 5.58 6.12 -21.24
N ARG A 157 5.11 4.94 -20.88
CA ARG A 157 5.55 4.21 -19.69
C ARG A 157 6.73 3.33 -20.05
N THR A 158 7.85 3.50 -19.35
CA THR A 158 9.10 2.80 -19.66
C THR A 158 9.23 1.50 -18.89
N SER A 159 8.52 1.36 -17.76
CA SER A 159 8.50 0.14 -16.98
C SER A 159 7.22 0.05 -16.15
N PHE A 160 6.79 -1.17 -15.83
CA PHE A 160 5.54 -1.43 -15.15
C PHE A 160 5.76 -2.09 -13.78
N PHE A 161 4.71 -2.01 -12.95
CA PHE A 161 4.71 -2.65 -11.65
C PHE A 161 4.93 -4.15 -11.77
N ALA A 162 5.84 -4.65 -10.94
CA ALA A 162 6.22 -6.04 -10.79
C ALA A 162 7.03 -6.64 -11.96
N ASP A 163 7.53 -5.84 -12.91
CA ASP A 163 8.55 -6.30 -13.84
C ASP A 163 9.73 -6.90 -13.06
N ARG A 164 10.22 -8.04 -13.54
CA ARG A 164 11.30 -8.83 -12.94
C ARG A 164 12.62 -8.28 -13.44
N ARG A 165 13.43 -7.70 -12.56
CA ARG A 165 14.69 -7.07 -12.92
C ARG A 165 15.87 -7.86 -12.39
N THR A 166 16.80 -8.22 -13.28
CA THR A 166 18.12 -8.75 -12.92
C THR A 166 19.14 -7.65 -13.14
N TYR A 167 19.73 -7.15 -12.07
CA TYR A 167 20.81 -6.15 -12.13
C TYR A 167 22.16 -6.86 -12.24
N LYS A 168 22.95 -6.47 -13.23
CA LYS A 168 24.35 -6.90 -13.36
C LYS A 168 25.25 -5.73 -12.96
N TYR A 169 26.07 -5.96 -11.93
CA TYR A 169 26.96 -4.96 -11.37
C TYR A 169 28.32 -4.96 -12.04
N THR A 170 29.05 -3.84 -11.94
CA THR A 170 30.41 -3.68 -12.49
C THR A 170 31.40 -4.65 -11.87
N ASN A 171 31.17 -5.15 -10.65
CA ASN A 171 32.01 -6.13 -9.97
C ASN A 171 31.70 -7.60 -10.36
N GLY A 172 30.90 -7.82 -11.40
CA GLY A 172 30.53 -9.15 -11.89
C GLY A 172 29.42 -9.86 -11.11
N LYS A 173 28.96 -9.31 -9.98
CA LYS A 173 27.82 -9.86 -9.21
C LYS A 173 26.50 -9.49 -9.87
N SER A 174 25.43 -10.18 -9.49
CA SER A 174 24.06 -9.86 -9.89
C SER A 174 23.10 -9.98 -8.74
N SER A 175 21.98 -9.28 -8.83
CA SER A 175 20.85 -9.43 -7.93
C SER A 175 19.54 -9.33 -8.70
N THR A 176 18.48 -9.95 -8.17
CA THR A 176 17.14 -9.88 -8.72
C THR A 176 16.24 -9.02 -7.82
N SER A 177 15.32 -8.29 -8.42
CA SER A 177 14.33 -7.47 -7.72
C SER A 177 13.07 -7.33 -8.56
N LEU A 178 11.99 -6.90 -7.92
CA LEU A 178 10.80 -6.42 -8.62
C LEU A 178 10.90 -4.92 -8.84
N HIS A 179 10.28 -4.46 -9.90
CA HIS A 179 9.96 -3.05 -10.02
C HIS A 179 8.71 -2.72 -9.20
N TYR A 180 8.84 -1.90 -8.17
CA TYR A 180 7.75 -1.60 -7.23
C TYR A 180 6.87 -0.42 -7.65
N GLY A 181 6.98 0.05 -8.88
CA GLY A 181 6.25 1.20 -9.37
C GLY A 181 5.97 1.16 -10.87
N ILE A 182 5.67 2.33 -11.40
CA ILE A 182 5.53 2.60 -12.84
C ILE A 182 6.51 3.71 -13.16
N ASP A 183 7.34 3.51 -14.19
CA ASP A 183 8.27 4.54 -14.65
C ASP A 183 7.65 5.30 -15.83
N TYR A 184 7.58 6.61 -15.69
CA TYR A 184 7.08 7.54 -16.69
C TYR A 184 8.27 8.20 -17.41
N GLY A 185 8.39 7.98 -18.71
CA GLY A 185 9.48 8.52 -19.53
C GLY A 185 9.20 9.97 -19.97
N VAL A 186 9.34 10.91 -19.07
CA VAL A 186 9.09 12.35 -19.31
C VAL A 186 10.37 13.17 -19.16
N LYS A 187 10.35 14.40 -19.65
CA LYS A 187 11.48 15.34 -19.55
C LYS A 187 11.57 15.86 -18.09
N THR A 188 12.80 16.16 -17.66
CA THR A 188 13.04 16.91 -16.41
C THR A 188 12.26 18.21 -16.42
N GLY A 189 11.66 18.57 -15.28
CA GLY A 189 10.77 19.72 -15.12
C GLY A 189 9.31 19.46 -15.52
N THR A 190 8.94 18.23 -15.90
CA THR A 190 7.52 17.89 -16.08
C THR A 190 6.80 17.91 -14.74
N GLU A 191 5.67 18.58 -14.67
CA GLU A 191 4.85 18.66 -13.46
C GLU A 191 4.31 17.30 -13.06
N VAL A 192 4.42 16.98 -11.77
CA VAL A 192 3.91 15.73 -11.15
C VAL A 192 2.88 16.07 -10.09
N PHE A 193 1.69 15.55 -10.24
CA PHE A 193 0.59 15.78 -9.32
C PHE A 193 0.38 14.60 -8.36
N SER A 194 -0.18 14.89 -7.18
CA SER A 194 -0.65 13.82 -6.31
C SER A 194 -1.75 13.02 -7.00
N CYS A 195 -1.63 11.70 -6.97
CA CYS A 195 -2.66 10.81 -7.55
C CYS A 195 -3.99 10.82 -6.78
N GLY A 196 -4.04 11.42 -5.59
CA GLY A 196 -5.25 11.55 -4.79
C GLY A 196 -5.04 12.47 -3.60
N ALA A 197 -6.12 12.83 -2.93
CA ALA A 197 -6.06 13.59 -1.70
C ALA A 197 -5.37 12.79 -0.58
N GLY A 198 -4.58 13.45 0.24
CA GLY A 198 -3.83 12.78 1.32
C GLY A 198 -2.98 13.76 2.12
N LYS A 199 -2.20 13.21 3.02
CA LYS A 199 -1.24 13.93 3.85
C LYS A 199 0.17 13.60 3.40
N VAL A 200 0.99 14.60 3.07
CA VAL A 200 2.41 14.41 2.84
C VAL A 200 3.07 13.97 4.15
N VAL A 201 3.65 12.79 4.16
CA VAL A 201 4.30 12.19 5.34
C VAL A 201 5.81 12.09 5.19
N MET A 202 6.34 12.31 3.98
CA MET A 202 7.77 12.41 3.71
C MET A 202 7.98 13.30 2.48
N ALA A 203 8.96 14.20 2.55
CA ALA A 203 9.50 14.95 1.42
C ALA A 203 11.00 15.18 1.69
N GLU A 204 11.88 14.43 1.02
CA GLU A 204 13.32 14.45 1.27
C GLU A 204 14.14 14.02 0.04
N ASN A 205 15.40 14.44 -0.03
CA ASN A 205 16.35 13.92 -1.00
C ASN A 205 17.03 12.66 -0.44
N ARG A 206 16.92 11.54 -1.18
CA ARG A 206 17.36 10.22 -0.75
C ARG A 206 18.46 9.68 -1.65
N ILE A 207 19.41 8.94 -1.09
CA ILE A 207 20.54 8.36 -1.82
C ILE A 207 20.09 7.49 -2.98
N SER A 208 19.06 6.66 -2.77
CA SER A 208 18.64 5.68 -3.77
C SER A 208 17.55 6.16 -4.74
N THR A 209 16.78 7.18 -4.37
CA THR A 209 15.58 7.60 -5.11
C THR A 209 15.53 9.10 -5.41
N GLY A 210 16.59 9.86 -5.06
CA GLY A 210 16.63 11.30 -5.27
C GLY A 210 15.54 12.02 -4.48
N TRP A 211 15.07 13.17 -4.97
CA TRP A 211 13.93 13.85 -4.39
C TRP A 211 12.72 12.93 -4.41
N SER A 212 12.14 12.74 -3.24
CA SER A 212 11.13 11.71 -2.98
C SER A 212 10.02 12.26 -2.10
N ILE A 213 8.78 12.02 -2.49
CA ILE A 213 7.59 12.39 -1.73
C ILE A 213 6.80 11.12 -1.41
N CYS A 214 6.30 11.00 -0.19
CA CYS A 214 5.34 9.99 0.23
C CYS A 214 4.07 10.67 0.74
N ILE A 215 2.94 10.26 0.21
CA ILE A 215 1.61 10.76 0.60
C ILE A 215 0.80 9.60 1.17
N GLU A 216 0.30 9.76 2.37
CA GLU A 216 -0.66 8.85 2.98
C GLU A 216 -2.08 9.28 2.60
N HIS A 217 -2.82 8.40 1.93
CA HIS A 217 -4.20 8.63 1.48
C HIS A 217 -5.21 8.07 2.48
N LEU A 218 -4.92 6.89 2.98
CA LEU A 218 -5.67 6.16 4.01
C LEU A 218 -4.68 5.42 4.89
N PRO A 219 -5.08 4.96 6.09
CA PRO A 219 -4.26 4.05 6.86
C PRO A 219 -3.82 2.84 6.04
N GLY A 220 -2.52 2.74 5.76
CA GLY A 220 -1.93 1.68 4.95
C GLY A 220 -1.99 1.87 3.43
N LEU A 221 -2.47 3.00 2.93
CA LEU A 221 -2.48 3.34 1.51
C LEU A 221 -1.62 4.58 1.26
N TYR A 222 -0.50 4.36 0.60
CA TYR A 222 0.49 5.40 0.29
C TYR A 222 0.73 5.49 -1.21
N SER A 223 1.01 6.69 -1.71
CA SER A 223 1.69 6.90 -2.98
C SER A 223 3.09 7.44 -2.74
N LEU A 224 4.03 6.96 -3.56
CA LEU A 224 5.43 7.36 -3.49
C LEU A 224 5.84 7.89 -4.86
N TYR A 225 6.48 9.06 -4.86
CA TYR A 225 6.97 9.75 -6.04
C TYR A 225 8.47 9.85 -5.92
N TYR A 226 9.19 9.30 -6.89
CA TYR A 226 10.63 9.18 -6.86
C TYR A 226 11.27 9.82 -8.06
N HIS A 227 12.58 10.11 -7.95
CA HIS A 227 13.39 10.71 -9.00
C HIS A 227 12.84 12.06 -9.48
N LEU A 228 12.26 12.82 -8.55
CA LEU A 228 11.85 14.19 -8.81
C LEU A 228 13.11 15.08 -8.93
N ASP A 229 12.99 16.21 -9.63
CA ASP A 229 14.08 17.15 -9.85
C ASP A 229 14.29 18.06 -8.63
N GLU A 230 13.18 18.48 -8.01
CA GLU A 230 13.13 19.30 -6.80
C GLU A 230 11.94 18.95 -5.91
#